data_0f98f71aa682be2f0f852fab4c2000b7
#
_entry.id   0f98f71aa682be2f0f852fab4c2000b7
#
_cell.length_a   1.000
_cell.length_b   1.000
_cell.length_c   1.000
_cell.angle_alpha   90.00
_cell.angle_beta   90.00
_cell.angle_gamma   90.00
#
_symmetry.space_group_name_H-M   'P 1'
#
loop_
_entity.id
_entity.type
_entity.pdbx_description
1 polymer ?
#
loop_
_entity_poly.entity_id
_entity_poly.type
_entity_poly.pdbx_seq_one_letter_code
_entity_poly.pdbx_strand_id
1 'polypeptide(L)'
;MIWNTNKECMSREQMRELQGKRLQKLVTYVYHNVPFYRSRMQEMDLSPDDIRTIDDIVKLPFTTKQDLRDNYPYGLQAAPPSEIVRVHASSGTTGNPTIVGYTRRDLSIWSEVMSRCLSAYGVTREDTFSVSYGYGLFTGGLGAHYGVENLGATVIPASTGNTEKHVRLIRDLHITGIACTPSYALYLAEVVEKMGIKKEELGLRIGAFGAEPWTENMRQEIQERLGLKGYNIYGLSEIMGPGVSYECQEQHGSHINEDHFFPEIIDPETLEPLPYGKTGELVFTTLTKEGMPLLRYRTKDLTSLMDGECPCGRTNVRMTPIMGRSDDMLIVKGVNVFPSQIETVLINQGFPANY
;
A
#
# COMPACT_ATOMS: atom_id res chain seq x y z
N MET A 1 0.42 12.53 -14.56
CA MET A 1 -0.29 11.83 -15.68
C MET A 1 -1.34 10.91 -15.09
N ILE A 2 -2.44 10.61 -15.81
CA ILE A 2 -3.47 9.64 -15.38
C ILE A 2 -3.33 8.42 -16.28
N TRP A 3 -3.18 7.23 -15.69
CA TRP A 3 -3.00 5.97 -16.42
C TRP A 3 -4.32 5.41 -16.94
N ASN A 4 -5.34 5.39 -16.08
CA ASN A 4 -6.65 4.83 -16.39
C ASN A 4 -7.76 5.84 -16.07
N THR A 5 -7.99 6.77 -16.99
CA THR A 5 -9.00 7.84 -16.81
C THR A 5 -10.38 7.29 -16.47
N ASN A 6 -10.78 6.15 -17.05
CA ASN A 6 -12.08 5.55 -16.81
C ASN A 6 -12.26 5.07 -15.35
N LYS A 7 -11.17 4.85 -14.61
CA LYS A 7 -11.20 4.40 -13.20
C LYS A 7 -10.75 5.49 -12.23
N GLU A 8 -9.72 6.22 -12.60
CA GLU A 8 -9.13 7.24 -11.75
C GLU A 8 -9.93 8.56 -11.72
N CYS A 9 -10.80 8.78 -12.74
CA CYS A 9 -11.65 9.99 -12.88
C CYS A 9 -13.15 9.64 -12.96
N MET A 10 -13.54 8.46 -12.48
CA MET A 10 -14.94 8.02 -12.48
C MET A 10 -15.76 8.88 -11.50
N SER A 11 -17.00 9.24 -11.85
CA SER A 11 -17.87 9.95 -10.90
C SER A 11 -18.10 9.13 -9.61
N ARG A 12 -18.34 9.80 -8.50
CA ARG A 12 -18.60 9.14 -7.22
C ARG A 12 -19.76 8.15 -7.28
N GLU A 13 -20.82 8.52 -7.99
CA GLU A 13 -22.00 7.66 -8.19
C GLU A 13 -21.63 6.37 -8.96
N GLN A 14 -20.94 6.52 -10.09
CA GLN A 14 -20.48 5.38 -10.90
C GLN A 14 -19.50 4.49 -10.12
N MET A 15 -18.60 5.09 -9.32
CA MET A 15 -17.68 4.34 -8.49
C MET A 15 -18.43 3.51 -7.44
N ARG A 16 -19.41 4.09 -6.73
CA ARG A 16 -20.21 3.37 -5.74
C ARG A 16 -21.04 2.23 -6.36
N GLU A 17 -21.59 2.45 -7.55
CA GLU A 17 -22.29 1.40 -8.29
C GLU A 17 -21.34 0.24 -8.66
N LEU A 18 -20.14 0.57 -9.17
CA LEU A 18 -19.11 -0.41 -9.49
C LEU A 18 -18.67 -1.20 -8.24
N GLN A 19 -18.41 -0.50 -7.15
CA GLN A 19 -18.04 -1.10 -5.86
C GLN A 19 -19.13 -2.04 -5.34
N GLY A 20 -20.41 -1.64 -5.40
CA GLY A 20 -21.53 -2.48 -5.01
C GLY A 20 -21.63 -3.79 -5.82
N LYS A 21 -21.52 -3.69 -7.17
CA LYS A 21 -21.49 -4.86 -8.04
C LYS A 21 -20.30 -5.78 -7.75
N ARG A 22 -19.13 -5.22 -7.46
CA ARG A 22 -17.94 -6.00 -7.11
C ARG A 22 -18.06 -6.65 -5.73
N LEU A 23 -18.63 -5.93 -4.75
CA LEU A 23 -18.88 -6.46 -3.41
C LEU A 23 -19.84 -7.66 -3.45
N GLN A 24 -20.96 -7.58 -4.17
CA GLN A 24 -21.90 -8.71 -4.34
C GLN A 24 -21.21 -9.96 -4.89
N LYS A 25 -20.41 -9.79 -5.95
CA LYS A 25 -19.63 -10.89 -6.54
C LYS A 25 -18.63 -11.47 -5.55
N LEU A 26 -17.91 -10.61 -4.85
CA LEU A 26 -16.91 -10.99 -3.86
C LEU A 26 -17.54 -11.80 -2.73
N VAL A 27 -18.63 -11.30 -2.14
CA VAL A 27 -19.32 -11.96 -1.02
C VAL A 27 -19.84 -13.33 -1.42
N THR A 28 -20.49 -13.43 -2.60
CA THR A 28 -20.92 -14.71 -3.16
C THR A 28 -19.73 -15.66 -3.34
N TYR A 29 -18.62 -15.15 -3.89
CA TYR A 29 -17.42 -15.94 -4.15
C TYR A 29 -16.79 -16.48 -2.86
N VAL A 30 -16.58 -15.65 -1.85
CA VAL A 30 -15.97 -16.09 -0.59
C VAL A 30 -16.90 -16.98 0.22
N TYR A 31 -18.20 -16.74 0.19
CA TYR A 31 -19.19 -17.59 0.86
C TYR A 31 -19.16 -19.04 0.35
N HIS A 32 -19.01 -19.23 -0.96
CA HIS A 32 -18.95 -20.57 -1.53
C HIS A 32 -17.58 -21.25 -1.42
N ASN A 33 -16.49 -20.48 -1.48
CA ASN A 33 -15.16 -21.03 -1.61
C ASN A 33 -14.31 -20.98 -0.32
N VAL A 34 -14.68 -20.16 0.67
CA VAL A 34 -13.90 -19.99 1.91
C VAL A 34 -14.75 -20.37 3.13
N PRO A 35 -14.55 -21.56 3.71
CA PRO A 35 -15.34 -22.03 4.87
C PRO A 35 -15.33 -21.04 6.05
N PHE A 36 -14.21 -20.37 6.30
CA PHE A 36 -14.07 -19.34 7.32
C PHE A 36 -15.12 -18.21 7.19
N TYR A 37 -15.30 -17.64 6.00
CA TYR A 37 -16.29 -16.58 5.78
C TYR A 37 -17.71 -17.11 5.81
N ARG A 38 -17.96 -18.30 5.25
CA ARG A 38 -19.28 -18.94 5.29
C ARG A 38 -19.75 -19.15 6.74
N SER A 39 -18.91 -19.74 7.60
CA SER A 39 -19.26 -19.95 9.01
C SER A 39 -19.58 -18.65 9.72
N ARG A 40 -18.71 -17.63 9.58
CA ARG A 40 -18.93 -16.33 10.22
C ARG A 40 -20.20 -15.63 9.75
N MET A 41 -20.50 -15.70 8.45
CA MET A 41 -21.74 -15.12 7.92
C MET A 41 -22.97 -15.88 8.42
N GLN A 42 -22.93 -17.21 8.50
CA GLN A 42 -24.01 -18.02 9.06
C GLN A 42 -24.23 -17.75 10.55
N GLU A 43 -23.18 -17.56 11.33
CA GLU A 43 -23.25 -17.16 12.76
C GLU A 43 -23.94 -15.81 12.95
N MET A 44 -23.87 -14.93 11.95
CA MET A 44 -24.51 -13.61 11.92
C MET A 44 -25.88 -13.62 11.24
N ASP A 45 -26.42 -14.80 10.89
CA ASP A 45 -27.65 -14.98 10.10
C ASP A 45 -27.62 -14.18 8.79
N LEU A 46 -26.46 -14.13 8.13
CA LEU A 46 -26.20 -13.36 6.93
C LEU A 46 -25.93 -14.28 5.72
N SER A 47 -26.58 -13.96 4.61
CA SER A 47 -26.42 -14.61 3.31
C SER A 47 -25.85 -13.65 2.26
N PRO A 48 -25.30 -14.11 1.14
CA PRO A 48 -24.88 -13.25 0.04
C PRO A 48 -26.00 -12.35 -0.51
N ASP A 49 -27.25 -12.75 -0.44
CA ASP A 49 -28.40 -11.99 -0.96
C ASP A 49 -28.74 -10.75 -0.11
N ASP A 50 -28.22 -10.68 1.12
CA ASP A 50 -28.39 -9.54 2.02
C ASP A 50 -27.45 -8.37 1.69
N ILE A 51 -26.47 -8.59 0.81
CA ILE A 51 -25.50 -7.61 0.35
C ILE A 51 -25.87 -7.17 -1.06
N ARG A 52 -26.51 -6.00 -1.16
CA ARG A 52 -27.06 -5.46 -2.41
C ARG A 52 -26.34 -4.23 -2.92
N THR A 53 -25.80 -3.43 -2.02
CA THR A 53 -25.08 -2.19 -2.32
C THR A 53 -23.76 -2.15 -1.58
N ILE A 54 -22.93 -1.17 -1.88
CA ILE A 54 -21.67 -0.98 -1.15
C ILE A 54 -21.90 -0.59 0.31
N ASP A 55 -23.04 0.01 0.64
CA ASP A 55 -23.37 0.42 2.02
C ASP A 55 -23.65 -0.79 2.92
N ASP A 56 -24.00 -1.94 2.34
CA ASP A 56 -24.22 -3.17 3.09
C ASP A 56 -22.92 -3.79 3.62
N ILE A 57 -21.77 -3.25 3.25
CA ILE A 57 -20.45 -3.75 3.69
C ILE A 57 -20.33 -3.80 5.21
N VAL A 58 -20.95 -2.88 5.91
CA VAL A 58 -20.93 -2.79 7.39
C VAL A 58 -21.58 -4.00 8.07
N LYS A 59 -22.41 -4.77 7.35
CA LYS A 59 -23.01 -6.02 7.85
C LYS A 59 -22.00 -7.17 7.87
N LEU A 60 -20.93 -7.10 7.07
CA LEU A 60 -19.96 -8.17 6.92
C LEU A 60 -19.01 -8.27 8.12
N PRO A 61 -18.54 -9.48 8.45
CA PRO A 61 -17.58 -9.68 9.54
C PRO A 61 -16.23 -9.05 9.22
N PHE A 62 -15.53 -8.59 10.24
CA PHE A 62 -14.13 -8.18 10.11
C PHE A 62 -13.22 -9.40 9.94
N THR A 63 -12.12 -9.19 9.25
CA THR A 63 -10.98 -10.10 9.20
C THR A 63 -9.79 -9.45 9.89
N THR A 64 -9.05 -10.21 10.69
CA THR A 64 -7.88 -9.75 11.41
C THR A 64 -6.62 -10.52 11.00
N LYS A 65 -5.45 -10.01 11.36
CA LYS A 65 -4.18 -10.72 11.15
C LYS A 65 -4.14 -12.06 11.91
N GLN A 66 -4.82 -12.14 13.07
CA GLN A 66 -4.94 -13.37 13.82
C GLN A 66 -5.74 -14.43 13.06
N ASP A 67 -6.82 -14.05 12.40
CA ASP A 67 -7.61 -14.99 11.56
C ASP A 67 -6.76 -15.59 10.43
N LEU A 68 -5.86 -14.80 9.82
CA LEU A 68 -4.93 -15.29 8.81
C LEU A 68 -3.94 -16.31 9.38
N ARG A 69 -3.45 -16.09 10.62
CA ARG A 69 -2.53 -16.99 11.31
C ARG A 69 -3.19 -18.29 11.74
N ASP A 70 -4.42 -18.20 12.26
CA ASP A 70 -5.19 -19.36 12.73
C ASP A 70 -5.61 -20.28 11.56
N ASN A 71 -5.71 -19.71 10.36
CA ASN A 71 -6.03 -20.43 9.14
C ASN A 71 -4.79 -20.67 8.24
N TYR A 72 -3.58 -20.63 8.83
CA TYR A 72 -2.35 -20.91 8.11
C TYR A 72 -2.32 -22.36 7.57
N PRO A 73 -1.79 -22.61 6.36
CA PRO A 73 -1.29 -21.60 5.42
C PRO A 73 -2.35 -21.09 4.42
N TYR A 74 -3.39 -21.84 4.10
CA TYR A 74 -4.30 -21.59 2.98
C TYR A 74 -5.78 -21.54 3.33
N GLY A 75 -6.14 -21.45 4.62
CA GLY A 75 -7.53 -21.52 5.06
C GLY A 75 -8.43 -20.36 4.57
N LEU A 76 -7.84 -19.22 4.17
CA LEU A 76 -8.56 -18.10 3.55
C LEU A 76 -8.38 -18.02 2.02
N GLN A 77 -7.69 -18.99 1.42
CA GLN A 77 -7.56 -19.05 -0.03
C GLN A 77 -8.90 -19.44 -0.67
N ALA A 78 -9.37 -18.64 -1.63
CA ALA A 78 -10.63 -18.87 -2.33
C ALA A 78 -10.44 -19.54 -3.69
N ALA A 79 -9.35 -19.25 -4.38
CA ALA A 79 -9.03 -19.89 -5.65
C ALA A 79 -8.42 -21.29 -5.43
N PRO A 80 -8.69 -22.26 -6.31
CA PRO A 80 -8.07 -23.58 -6.22
C PRO A 80 -6.53 -23.48 -6.37
N PRO A 81 -5.76 -24.38 -5.74
CA PRO A 81 -4.29 -24.34 -5.79
C PRO A 81 -3.71 -24.29 -7.21
N SER A 82 -4.39 -24.90 -8.18
CA SER A 82 -3.97 -24.93 -9.61
C SER A 82 -4.03 -23.55 -10.29
N GLU A 83 -4.77 -22.60 -9.74
CA GLU A 83 -4.88 -21.23 -10.25
C GLU A 83 -3.92 -20.25 -9.55
N ILE A 84 -3.32 -20.66 -8.42
CA ILE A 84 -2.31 -19.85 -7.72
C ILE A 84 -0.98 -19.96 -8.46
N VAL A 85 -0.52 -18.84 -8.98
CA VAL A 85 0.74 -18.77 -9.78
C VAL A 85 1.87 -18.08 -9.04
N ARG A 86 1.58 -17.43 -7.89
CA ARG A 86 2.58 -16.79 -7.03
C ARG A 86 2.10 -16.79 -5.58
N VAL A 87 3.07 -16.92 -4.67
CA VAL A 87 2.85 -16.81 -3.23
C VAL A 87 3.82 -15.78 -2.67
N HIS A 88 3.30 -14.89 -1.84
CA HIS A 88 4.06 -13.99 -0.99
C HIS A 88 3.77 -14.26 0.47
N ALA A 89 4.60 -13.70 1.36
CA ALA A 89 4.38 -13.75 2.78
C ALA A 89 4.76 -12.43 3.44
N SER A 90 4.04 -12.05 4.49
CA SER A 90 4.46 -10.95 5.35
C SER A 90 5.62 -11.40 6.25
N SER A 91 6.52 -10.46 6.57
CA SER A 91 7.59 -10.69 7.55
C SER A 91 6.99 -10.74 8.95
N GLY A 92 6.52 -11.92 9.37
CA GLY A 92 6.05 -12.11 10.74
C GLY A 92 7.23 -12.09 11.71
N THR A 93 7.31 -11.10 12.59
CA THR A 93 8.31 -11.05 13.66
C THR A 93 8.01 -12.06 14.77
N THR A 94 6.77 -12.54 14.89
CA THR A 94 6.31 -13.50 15.90
C THR A 94 5.32 -14.49 15.29
N GLY A 95 5.70 -15.78 15.20
CA GLY A 95 4.84 -16.87 14.76
C GLY A 95 4.87 -17.16 13.26
N ASN A 96 3.85 -17.86 12.74
CA ASN A 96 3.75 -18.21 11.32
C ASN A 96 3.59 -16.95 10.46
N PRO A 97 4.27 -16.86 9.30
CA PRO A 97 4.08 -15.77 8.36
C PRO A 97 2.65 -15.80 7.79
N THR A 98 2.12 -14.64 7.42
CA THR A 98 0.88 -14.60 6.67
C THR A 98 1.16 -14.92 5.21
N ILE A 99 0.61 -16.04 4.72
CA ILE A 99 0.76 -16.49 3.34
C ILE A 99 -0.32 -15.85 2.47
N VAL A 100 0.06 -15.35 1.30
CA VAL A 100 -0.85 -14.70 0.35
C VAL A 100 -0.66 -15.28 -1.05
N GLY A 101 -1.68 -15.96 -1.55
CA GLY A 101 -1.71 -16.51 -2.90
C GLY A 101 -2.29 -15.54 -3.92
N TYR A 102 -1.73 -15.55 -5.13
CA TYR A 102 -2.15 -14.70 -6.24
C TYR A 102 -2.46 -15.53 -7.48
N THR A 103 -3.59 -15.25 -8.13
CA THR A 103 -3.90 -15.75 -9.47
C THR A 103 -3.20 -14.89 -10.54
N ARG A 104 -3.24 -15.32 -11.80
CA ARG A 104 -2.76 -14.49 -12.93
C ARG A 104 -3.50 -13.16 -13.01
N ARG A 105 -4.81 -13.17 -12.73
CA ARG A 105 -5.63 -11.97 -12.74
C ARG A 105 -5.25 -11.03 -11.60
N ASP A 106 -5.01 -11.54 -10.39
CA ASP A 106 -4.51 -10.74 -9.27
C ASP A 106 -3.21 -10.02 -9.63
N LEU A 107 -2.26 -10.73 -10.27
CA LEU A 107 -1.00 -10.15 -10.70
C LEU A 107 -1.17 -9.09 -11.80
N SER A 108 -2.10 -9.30 -12.72
CA SER A 108 -2.43 -8.31 -13.76
C SER A 108 -3.02 -7.03 -13.16
N ILE A 109 -3.96 -7.17 -12.21
CA ILE A 109 -4.53 -6.04 -11.47
C ILE A 109 -3.44 -5.31 -10.70
N TRP A 110 -2.56 -6.05 -10.01
CA TRP A 110 -1.47 -5.46 -9.25
C TRP A 110 -0.51 -4.66 -10.12
N SER A 111 -0.13 -5.19 -11.27
CA SER A 111 0.72 -4.46 -12.24
C SER A 111 0.02 -3.18 -12.72
N GLU A 112 -1.28 -3.24 -12.96
CA GLU A 112 -2.09 -2.08 -13.41
C GLU A 112 -2.17 -1.00 -12.34
N VAL A 113 -2.50 -1.32 -11.08
CA VAL A 113 -2.57 -0.34 -10.00
C VAL A 113 -1.20 0.28 -9.71
N MET A 114 -0.12 -0.48 -9.84
CA MET A 114 1.23 0.05 -9.73
C MET A 114 1.57 1.02 -10.87
N SER A 115 1.11 0.75 -12.09
CA SER A 115 1.28 1.69 -13.21
C SER A 115 0.52 2.99 -12.97
N ARG A 116 -0.67 2.95 -12.33
CA ARG A 116 -1.39 4.17 -11.89
C ARG A 116 -0.54 4.99 -10.92
N CYS A 117 0.06 4.33 -9.91
CA CYS A 117 0.92 4.99 -8.93
C CYS A 117 2.11 5.69 -9.61
N LEU A 118 2.87 4.94 -10.42
CA LEU A 118 4.05 5.46 -11.09
C LEU A 118 3.71 6.59 -12.06
N SER A 119 2.61 6.46 -12.82
CA SER A 119 2.12 7.55 -13.68
C SER A 119 1.71 8.79 -12.90
N ALA A 120 1.15 8.63 -11.69
CA ALA A 120 0.79 9.74 -10.82
C ALA A 120 2.02 10.50 -10.33
N TYR A 121 3.15 9.83 -10.14
CA TYR A 121 4.44 10.46 -9.82
C TYR A 121 5.08 11.14 -11.03
N GLY A 122 4.60 10.86 -12.23
CA GLY A 122 5.16 11.39 -13.49
C GLY A 122 6.19 10.48 -14.14
N VAL A 123 6.20 9.18 -13.80
CA VAL A 123 7.00 8.18 -14.53
C VAL A 123 6.39 7.96 -15.90
N THR A 124 7.23 7.85 -16.90
CA THR A 124 6.87 7.60 -18.31
C THR A 124 7.68 6.42 -18.84
N ARG A 125 7.39 6.00 -20.08
CA ARG A 125 8.15 4.96 -20.76
C ARG A 125 9.63 5.31 -21.04
N GLU A 126 9.96 6.58 -20.98
CA GLU A 126 11.33 7.08 -21.20
C GLU A 126 12.21 6.92 -19.94
N ASP A 127 11.62 6.51 -18.82
CA ASP A 127 12.32 6.40 -17.57
C ASP A 127 13.02 5.06 -17.40
N THR A 128 14.16 5.11 -16.70
CA THR A 128 14.82 3.94 -16.13
C THR A 128 14.62 3.95 -14.61
N PHE A 129 14.00 2.92 -14.06
CA PHE A 129 13.55 2.86 -12.69
C PHE A 129 14.21 1.74 -11.90
N SER A 130 14.93 2.06 -10.85
CA SER A 130 15.57 1.07 -9.97
C SER A 130 14.62 0.61 -8.88
N VAL A 131 14.48 -0.70 -8.73
CA VAL A 131 13.74 -1.31 -7.63
C VAL A 131 14.72 -1.89 -6.62
N SER A 132 14.79 -1.24 -5.44
CA SER A 132 15.73 -1.54 -4.37
C SER A 132 15.05 -2.11 -3.12
N TYR A 133 13.88 -2.72 -3.31
CA TYR A 133 13.27 -3.64 -2.36
C TYR A 133 13.80 -5.06 -2.55
N GLY A 134 13.79 -5.87 -1.49
CA GLY A 134 14.17 -7.28 -1.58
C GLY A 134 13.23 -8.07 -2.51
N TYR A 135 13.81 -8.89 -3.37
CA TYR A 135 13.09 -9.82 -4.24
C TYR A 135 13.00 -11.20 -3.55
N GLY A 136 11.94 -11.40 -2.79
CA GLY A 136 11.70 -12.64 -2.06
C GLY A 136 10.21 -12.81 -1.76
N LEU A 137 9.90 -13.34 -0.59
CA LEU A 137 8.50 -13.48 -0.16
C LEU A 137 7.81 -12.13 0.10
N PHE A 138 8.58 -11.08 0.37
CA PHE A 138 8.06 -9.72 0.52
C PHE A 138 7.50 -9.18 -0.81
N THR A 139 6.40 -8.42 -0.72
CA THR A 139 5.65 -7.96 -1.91
C THR A 139 6.29 -6.76 -2.62
N GLY A 140 7.11 -5.95 -1.92
CA GLY A 140 7.58 -4.65 -2.41
C GLY A 140 8.37 -4.73 -3.72
N GLY A 141 9.34 -5.66 -3.81
CA GLY A 141 10.22 -5.79 -4.97
C GLY A 141 9.45 -6.13 -6.25
N LEU A 142 8.74 -7.25 -6.23
CA LEU A 142 7.99 -7.71 -7.43
C LEU A 142 6.81 -6.81 -7.77
N GLY A 143 6.14 -6.23 -6.77
CA GLY A 143 5.05 -5.27 -7.02
C GLY A 143 5.51 -4.06 -7.83
N ALA A 144 6.58 -3.40 -7.37
CA ALA A 144 7.16 -2.27 -8.07
C ALA A 144 7.70 -2.67 -9.46
N HIS A 145 8.43 -3.79 -9.54
CA HIS A 145 9.01 -4.31 -10.78
C HIS A 145 7.97 -4.44 -11.90
N TYR A 146 6.93 -5.23 -11.68
CA TYR A 146 5.91 -5.45 -12.70
C TYR A 146 5.08 -4.20 -13.00
N GLY A 147 4.96 -3.27 -12.07
CA GLY A 147 4.34 -1.97 -12.32
C GLY A 147 5.15 -1.12 -13.31
N VAL A 148 6.49 -1.09 -13.14
CA VAL A 148 7.39 -0.38 -14.05
C VAL A 148 7.36 -1.00 -15.45
N GLU A 149 7.45 -2.34 -15.55
CA GLU A 149 7.35 -3.05 -16.84
C GLU A 149 6.00 -2.80 -17.53
N ASN A 150 4.89 -2.90 -16.80
CA ASN A 150 3.55 -2.70 -17.35
C ASN A 150 3.32 -1.26 -17.83
N LEU A 151 3.98 -0.27 -17.20
CA LEU A 151 3.97 1.12 -17.65
C LEU A 151 4.77 1.28 -18.96
N GLY A 152 5.72 0.39 -19.24
CA GLY A 152 6.61 0.41 -20.39
C GLY A 152 7.93 1.13 -20.14
N ALA A 153 8.26 1.45 -18.90
CA ALA A 153 9.56 1.97 -18.48
C ALA A 153 10.59 0.85 -18.31
N THR A 154 11.87 1.19 -18.34
CA THR A 154 12.93 0.22 -18.07
C THR A 154 13.07 -0.01 -16.57
N VAL A 155 13.00 -1.28 -16.12
CA VAL A 155 13.22 -1.66 -14.72
C VAL A 155 14.61 -2.19 -14.49
N ILE A 156 15.27 -1.74 -13.43
CA ILE A 156 16.53 -2.27 -12.93
C ILE A 156 16.23 -2.99 -11.60
N PRO A 157 16.28 -4.33 -11.55
CA PRO A 157 16.01 -5.11 -10.33
C PRO A 157 17.24 -5.12 -9.40
N ALA A 158 17.56 -3.95 -8.83
CA ALA A 158 18.77 -3.76 -8.01
C ALA A 158 18.73 -4.59 -6.71
N SER A 159 17.52 -4.82 -6.17
CA SER A 159 17.34 -5.52 -4.89
C SER A 159 18.02 -4.80 -3.73
N THR A 160 18.26 -5.50 -2.64
CA THR A 160 19.01 -5.00 -1.46
C THR A 160 20.48 -5.43 -1.55
N GLY A 161 21.37 -4.77 -0.81
CA GLY A 161 22.78 -5.11 -0.71
C GLY A 161 23.69 -3.99 -1.14
N ASN A 162 24.84 -4.28 -1.70
CA ASN A 162 25.94 -3.36 -1.99
C ASN A 162 25.54 -1.97 -2.52
N THR A 163 25.39 -1.02 -1.61
CA THR A 163 24.88 0.33 -1.91
C THR A 163 25.85 1.14 -2.78
N GLU A 164 27.17 0.98 -2.64
CA GLU A 164 28.12 1.62 -3.54
C GLU A 164 27.96 1.17 -5.00
N LYS A 165 27.72 -0.14 -5.19
CA LYS A 165 27.42 -0.67 -6.53
C LYS A 165 26.11 -0.05 -7.05
N HIS A 166 25.12 0.10 -6.20
CA HIS A 166 23.85 0.69 -6.58
C HIS A 166 24.01 2.16 -7.00
N VAL A 167 24.80 2.94 -6.27
CA VAL A 167 25.13 4.34 -6.64
C VAL A 167 25.82 4.39 -8.03
N ARG A 168 26.76 3.50 -8.30
CA ARG A 168 27.41 3.42 -9.63
C ARG A 168 26.38 3.07 -10.72
N LEU A 169 25.48 2.09 -10.48
CA LEU A 169 24.44 1.74 -11.43
C LEU A 169 23.48 2.91 -11.71
N ILE A 170 23.12 3.69 -10.70
CA ILE A 170 22.27 4.89 -10.87
C ILE A 170 22.88 5.83 -11.89
N ARG A 171 24.16 6.12 -11.76
CA ARG A 171 24.89 7.03 -12.66
C ARG A 171 25.10 6.40 -14.04
N ASP A 172 25.65 5.17 -14.08
CA ASP A 172 26.13 4.55 -15.32
C ASP A 172 24.96 4.12 -16.24
N LEU A 173 23.80 3.79 -15.67
CA LEU A 173 22.59 3.43 -16.43
C LEU A 173 21.58 4.57 -16.55
N HIS A 174 21.95 5.77 -16.13
CA HIS A 174 21.09 6.96 -16.16
C HIS A 174 19.71 6.72 -15.54
N ILE A 175 19.70 6.10 -14.34
CA ILE A 175 18.48 5.79 -13.61
C ILE A 175 17.80 7.10 -13.18
N THR A 176 16.54 7.28 -13.57
CA THR A 176 15.76 8.49 -13.30
C THR A 176 14.81 8.35 -12.10
N GLY A 177 14.53 7.11 -11.70
CA GLY A 177 13.63 6.85 -10.58
C GLY A 177 14.08 5.69 -9.71
N ILE A 178 13.68 5.71 -8.43
CA ILE A 178 14.02 4.69 -7.44
C ILE A 178 12.79 4.31 -6.60
N ALA A 179 12.60 3.01 -6.33
CA ALA A 179 11.65 2.50 -5.35
C ALA A 179 12.41 1.80 -4.22
N CYS A 180 12.27 2.30 -3.00
CA CYS A 180 12.90 1.74 -1.80
C CYS A 180 12.20 2.22 -0.52
N THR A 181 12.67 1.78 0.65
CA THR A 181 12.25 2.36 1.92
C THR A 181 12.84 3.76 2.10
N PRO A 182 12.16 4.68 2.81
CA PRO A 182 12.71 6.00 3.12
C PRO A 182 14.05 5.94 3.84
N SER A 183 14.21 5.03 4.80
CA SER A 183 15.48 4.83 5.51
C SER A 183 16.62 4.41 4.59
N TYR A 184 16.34 3.55 3.60
CA TYR A 184 17.34 3.20 2.60
C TYR A 184 17.70 4.37 1.68
N ALA A 185 16.74 5.25 1.36
CA ALA A 185 17.01 6.45 0.57
C ALA A 185 17.97 7.42 1.30
N LEU A 186 17.80 7.60 2.61
CA LEU A 186 18.76 8.36 3.43
C LEU A 186 20.14 7.72 3.44
N TYR A 187 20.19 6.40 3.65
CA TYR A 187 21.49 5.69 3.62
C TYR A 187 22.15 5.77 2.24
N LEU A 188 21.38 5.70 1.17
CA LEU A 188 21.88 5.90 -0.19
C LEU A 188 22.50 7.31 -0.35
N ALA A 189 21.85 8.35 0.18
CA ALA A 189 22.38 9.71 0.17
C ALA A 189 23.71 9.81 0.90
N GLU A 190 23.84 9.18 2.08
CA GLU A 190 25.12 9.13 2.82
C GLU A 190 26.24 8.48 2.00
N VAL A 191 25.93 7.38 1.31
CA VAL A 191 26.91 6.66 0.49
C VAL A 191 27.31 7.50 -0.74
N VAL A 192 26.37 8.20 -1.37
CA VAL A 192 26.65 9.15 -2.47
C VAL A 192 27.65 10.22 -2.02
N GLU A 193 27.40 10.84 -0.85
CA GLU A 193 28.29 11.84 -0.28
C GLU A 193 29.68 11.29 0.05
N LYS A 194 29.75 10.11 0.69
CA LYS A 194 31.03 9.42 0.97
C LYS A 194 31.84 9.08 -0.27
N MET A 195 31.16 8.81 -1.39
CA MET A 195 31.80 8.56 -2.69
C MET A 195 32.23 9.87 -3.39
N GLY A 196 31.93 11.03 -2.84
CA GLY A 196 32.24 12.35 -3.42
C GLY A 196 31.45 12.67 -4.68
N ILE A 197 30.31 12.01 -4.89
CA ILE A 197 29.43 12.20 -6.06
C ILE A 197 28.43 13.31 -5.74
N LYS A 198 28.27 14.26 -6.66
CA LYS A 198 27.29 15.34 -6.52
C LYS A 198 25.91 14.82 -6.95
N LYS A 199 24.84 15.29 -6.30
CA LYS A 199 23.46 14.87 -6.63
C LYS A 199 23.08 15.12 -8.11
N GLU A 200 23.63 16.17 -8.70
CA GLU A 200 23.41 16.51 -10.12
C GLU A 200 23.98 15.44 -11.07
N GLU A 201 24.96 14.67 -10.63
CA GLU A 201 25.56 13.58 -11.41
C GLU A 201 24.72 12.30 -11.38
N LEU A 202 23.78 12.18 -10.42
CA LEU A 202 22.91 10.99 -10.32
C LEU A 202 21.83 10.97 -11.39
N GLY A 203 21.27 12.13 -11.75
CA GLY A 203 20.17 12.22 -12.70
C GLY A 203 18.82 11.72 -12.17
N LEU A 204 18.71 11.44 -10.87
CA LEU A 204 17.46 11.03 -10.22
C LEU A 204 16.47 12.19 -10.25
N ARG A 205 15.18 11.86 -10.48
CA ARG A 205 14.08 12.83 -10.44
C ARG A 205 12.85 12.37 -9.64
N ILE A 206 12.67 11.04 -9.46
CA ILE A 206 11.50 10.45 -8.78
C ILE A 206 11.94 9.40 -7.75
N GLY A 207 11.37 9.49 -6.55
CA GLY A 207 11.44 8.46 -5.52
C GLY A 207 10.05 7.95 -5.16
N ALA A 208 9.82 6.64 -5.20
CA ALA A 208 8.63 5.97 -4.70
C ALA A 208 8.98 5.28 -3.37
N PHE A 209 8.56 5.87 -2.26
CA PHE A 209 8.96 5.45 -0.92
C PHE A 209 7.79 4.89 -0.12
N GLY A 210 8.01 3.76 0.57
CA GLY A 210 6.99 3.11 1.39
C GLY A 210 7.55 1.94 2.17
N ALA A 211 6.66 1.10 2.66
CA ALA A 211 6.91 -0.04 3.54
C ALA A 211 7.26 0.31 5.00
N GLU A 212 7.53 1.56 5.31
CA GLU A 212 7.72 2.09 6.66
C GLU A 212 7.14 3.50 6.77
N PRO A 213 6.77 3.97 7.97
CA PRO A 213 6.36 5.36 8.17
C PRO A 213 7.55 6.30 7.93
N TRP A 214 7.27 7.51 7.48
CA TRP A 214 8.26 8.57 7.31
C TRP A 214 7.62 9.95 7.44
N THR A 215 8.44 10.92 7.87
CA THR A 215 8.00 12.28 8.18
C THR A 215 8.23 13.21 7.00
N GLU A 216 7.59 14.39 7.03
CA GLU A 216 7.83 15.42 6.03
C GLU A 216 9.29 15.96 6.10
N ASN A 217 9.89 16.03 7.28
CA ASN A 217 11.31 16.41 7.43
C ASN A 217 12.23 15.38 6.73
N MET A 218 11.95 14.10 6.89
CA MET A 218 12.69 13.03 6.21
C MET A 218 12.48 13.11 4.68
N ARG A 219 11.29 13.46 4.21
CA ARG A 219 11.01 13.71 2.79
C ARG A 219 11.91 14.83 2.26
N GLN A 220 11.93 15.95 2.95
CA GLN A 220 12.74 17.12 2.56
C GLN A 220 14.23 16.77 2.51
N GLU A 221 14.75 16.11 3.52
CA GLU A 221 16.14 15.67 3.57
C GLU A 221 16.50 14.75 2.39
N ILE A 222 15.68 13.73 2.11
CA ILE A 222 15.89 12.82 0.97
C ILE A 222 15.88 13.61 -0.35
N GLN A 223 14.91 14.49 -0.54
CA GLN A 223 14.78 15.29 -1.76
C GLN A 223 15.97 16.22 -1.98
N GLU A 224 16.45 16.89 -0.92
CA GLU A 224 17.60 17.80 -0.98
C GLU A 224 18.91 17.08 -1.29
N ARG A 225 19.13 15.93 -0.63
CA ARG A 225 20.40 15.19 -0.75
C ARG A 225 20.50 14.38 -2.05
N LEU A 226 19.40 13.83 -2.54
CA LEU A 226 19.38 13.01 -3.77
C LEU A 226 18.94 13.76 -5.03
N GLY A 227 18.40 14.98 -4.91
CA GLY A 227 17.97 15.79 -6.05
C GLY A 227 16.71 15.27 -6.75
N LEU A 228 15.85 14.56 -6.03
CA LEU A 228 14.61 13.94 -6.57
C LEU A 228 13.36 14.50 -5.88
N LYS A 229 12.17 14.19 -6.42
CA LYS A 229 10.89 14.39 -5.74
C LYS A 229 10.40 13.05 -5.17
N GLY A 230 10.17 13.00 -3.85
CA GLY A 230 9.78 11.80 -3.12
C GLY A 230 8.25 11.69 -2.98
N TYR A 231 7.69 10.52 -3.30
CA TYR A 231 6.26 10.23 -3.20
C TYR A 231 6.01 9.03 -2.30
N ASN A 232 4.96 9.13 -1.49
CA ASN A 232 4.53 8.02 -0.65
C ASN A 232 3.76 6.97 -1.46
N ILE A 233 4.05 5.69 -1.21
CA ILE A 233 3.27 4.56 -1.68
C ILE A 233 2.92 3.66 -0.51
N TYR A 234 1.62 3.35 -0.38
CA TYR A 234 1.12 2.52 0.70
C TYR A 234 0.57 1.20 0.17
N GLY A 235 0.74 0.17 0.97
CA GLY A 235 0.15 -1.15 0.77
C GLY A 235 0.63 -2.13 1.81
N LEU A 236 -0.02 -3.27 1.86
CA LEU A 236 0.32 -4.39 2.74
C LEU A 236 0.15 -5.71 2.00
N SER A 237 0.98 -6.69 2.35
CA SER A 237 1.01 -7.99 1.67
C SER A 237 -0.35 -8.69 1.67
N GLU A 238 -1.09 -8.57 2.76
CA GLU A 238 -2.40 -9.20 2.95
C GLU A 238 -3.43 -8.69 1.94
N ILE A 239 -3.39 -7.40 1.60
CA ILE A 239 -4.32 -6.79 0.63
C ILE A 239 -3.86 -7.04 -0.80
N MET A 240 -2.70 -6.50 -1.19
CA MET A 240 -2.14 -6.70 -2.53
C MET A 240 -0.60 -6.56 -2.55
N GLY A 241 -0.02 -5.76 -1.68
CA GLY A 241 1.32 -5.24 -1.69
C GLY A 241 1.32 -3.73 -1.93
N PRO A 242 2.41 -3.13 -2.42
CA PRO A 242 2.42 -1.71 -2.78
C PRO A 242 1.39 -1.42 -3.88
N GLY A 243 0.86 -0.20 -3.89
CA GLY A 243 -0.10 0.25 -4.89
C GLY A 243 -1.56 0.22 -4.44
N VAL A 244 -1.85 -0.06 -3.17
CA VAL A 244 -3.20 0.10 -2.60
C VAL A 244 -3.57 1.58 -2.56
N SER A 245 -2.62 2.42 -2.10
CA SER A 245 -2.76 3.87 -2.09
C SER A 245 -1.44 4.55 -2.47
N TYR A 246 -1.51 5.75 -3.04
CA TYR A 246 -0.38 6.48 -3.60
C TYR A 246 -0.61 7.98 -3.64
N GLU A 247 0.42 8.76 -3.45
CA GLU A 247 0.39 10.20 -3.68
C GLU A 247 0.31 10.53 -5.18
N CYS A 248 -0.11 11.72 -5.51
CA CYS A 248 0.09 12.33 -6.82
C CYS A 248 1.06 13.52 -6.73
N GLN A 249 1.28 14.23 -7.82
CA GLN A 249 2.21 15.38 -7.85
C GLN A 249 1.80 16.52 -6.91
N GLU A 250 0.55 16.60 -6.49
CA GLU A 250 0.02 17.58 -5.54
C GLU A 250 0.46 17.29 -4.09
N GLN A 251 0.83 16.04 -3.77
CA GLN A 251 1.25 15.58 -2.45
C GLN A 251 0.28 15.96 -1.31
N HIS A 252 -1.01 16.00 -1.63
CA HIS A 252 -2.08 16.35 -0.69
C HIS A 252 -2.94 15.11 -0.39
N GLY A 253 -2.43 14.23 0.43
CA GLY A 253 -2.99 12.91 0.73
C GLY A 253 -2.72 11.89 -0.36
N SER A 254 -3.01 10.63 -0.06
CA SER A 254 -2.77 9.48 -0.94
C SER A 254 -4.07 8.97 -1.53
N HIS A 255 -4.19 8.94 -2.85
CA HIS A 255 -5.34 8.34 -3.56
C HIS A 255 -5.39 6.85 -3.34
N ILE A 256 -6.58 6.32 -3.08
CA ILE A 256 -6.82 4.88 -2.95
C ILE A 256 -7.31 4.33 -4.28
N ASN A 257 -6.78 3.20 -4.73
CA ASN A 257 -7.33 2.45 -5.87
C ASN A 257 -8.65 1.76 -5.47
N GLU A 258 -9.66 2.58 -5.13
CA GLU A 258 -10.91 2.18 -4.47
C GLU A 258 -11.86 1.37 -5.35
N ASP A 259 -11.61 1.30 -6.63
CA ASP A 259 -12.29 0.34 -7.50
C ASP A 259 -11.83 -1.11 -7.23
N HIS A 260 -10.66 -1.30 -6.61
CA HIS A 260 -10.12 -2.59 -6.20
C HIS A 260 -10.10 -2.79 -4.67
N PHE A 261 -9.90 -1.72 -3.90
CA PHE A 261 -9.71 -1.77 -2.45
C PHE A 261 -10.65 -0.77 -1.78
N PHE A 262 -11.78 -1.25 -1.28
CA PHE A 262 -12.75 -0.38 -0.61
C PHE A 262 -12.27 -0.02 0.79
N PRO A 263 -12.07 1.26 1.11
CA PRO A 263 -11.62 1.70 2.42
C PRO A 263 -12.79 2.02 3.35
N GLU A 264 -12.62 1.70 4.62
CA GLU A 264 -13.42 2.19 5.73
C GLU A 264 -12.49 2.75 6.81
N ILE A 265 -12.97 3.72 7.58
CA ILE A 265 -12.35 4.12 8.84
C ILE A 265 -13.29 3.70 9.96
N ILE A 266 -12.78 3.02 10.97
CA ILE A 266 -13.55 2.60 12.13
C ILE A 266 -12.92 3.13 13.42
N ASP A 267 -13.74 3.29 14.43
CA ASP A 267 -13.25 3.46 15.80
C ASP A 267 -12.59 2.14 16.25
N PRO A 268 -11.33 2.14 16.70
CA PRO A 268 -10.63 0.90 17.04
C PRO A 268 -11.17 0.16 18.27
N GLU A 269 -11.95 0.84 19.13
CA GLU A 269 -12.54 0.28 20.36
C GLU A 269 -13.99 -0.19 20.12
N THR A 270 -14.85 0.68 19.54
CA THR A 270 -16.25 0.36 19.32
C THR A 270 -16.52 -0.39 18.03
N LEU A 271 -15.57 -0.37 17.09
CA LEU A 271 -15.65 -0.94 15.73
C LEU A 271 -16.71 -0.30 14.83
N GLU A 272 -17.27 0.84 15.27
CA GLU A 272 -18.25 1.59 14.48
C GLU A 272 -17.58 2.39 13.36
N PRO A 273 -18.19 2.47 12.17
CA PRO A 273 -17.68 3.30 11.08
C PRO A 273 -17.61 4.77 11.46
N LEU A 274 -16.52 5.43 11.10
CA LEU A 274 -16.30 6.86 11.30
C LEU A 274 -16.48 7.64 10.00
N PRO A 275 -17.02 8.86 10.05
CA PRO A 275 -17.15 9.70 8.87
C PRO A 275 -15.80 10.23 8.37
N TYR A 276 -15.77 10.69 7.13
CA TYR A 276 -14.60 11.33 6.53
C TYR A 276 -14.07 12.48 7.42
N GLY A 277 -12.77 12.65 7.43
CA GLY A 277 -12.06 13.63 8.26
C GLY A 277 -11.84 13.21 9.72
N LYS A 278 -12.45 12.10 10.17
CA LYS A 278 -12.17 11.53 11.49
C LYS A 278 -11.06 10.50 11.40
N THR A 279 -10.16 10.58 12.37
CA THR A 279 -9.06 9.61 12.52
C THR A 279 -9.59 8.33 13.18
N GLY A 280 -9.22 7.19 12.61
CA GLY A 280 -9.53 5.87 13.15
C GLY A 280 -8.70 4.79 12.48
N GLU A 281 -9.01 3.55 12.74
CA GLU A 281 -8.35 2.39 12.15
C GLU A 281 -8.81 2.20 10.70
N LEU A 282 -7.85 2.08 9.79
CA LEU A 282 -8.08 1.80 8.38
C LEU A 282 -8.45 0.33 8.18
N VAL A 283 -9.52 0.11 7.44
CA VAL A 283 -10.02 -1.22 7.06
C VAL A 283 -10.14 -1.31 5.56
N PHE A 284 -9.74 -2.43 4.97
CA PHE A 284 -9.90 -2.67 3.54
C PHE A 284 -10.70 -3.92 3.22
N THR A 285 -11.55 -3.83 2.18
CA THR A 285 -12.14 -4.97 1.50
C THR A 285 -11.58 -5.07 0.08
N THR A 286 -11.04 -6.24 -0.28
CA THR A 286 -10.43 -6.47 -1.61
C THR A 286 -11.49 -6.85 -2.63
N LEU A 287 -12.06 -5.88 -3.33
CA LEU A 287 -13.23 -6.08 -4.20
C LEU A 287 -12.99 -6.97 -5.43
N THR A 288 -11.75 -7.21 -5.80
CA THR A 288 -11.41 -7.90 -7.08
C THR A 288 -10.38 -9.01 -6.95
N LYS A 289 -9.82 -9.22 -5.76
CA LYS A 289 -8.83 -10.27 -5.53
C LYS A 289 -9.47 -11.65 -5.57
N GLU A 290 -8.83 -12.59 -6.26
CA GLU A 290 -9.34 -13.95 -6.46
C GLU A 290 -8.60 -14.97 -5.58
N GLY A 291 -7.29 -14.88 -5.47
CA GLY A 291 -6.49 -15.88 -4.77
C GLY A 291 -6.81 -15.98 -3.29
N MET A 292 -6.71 -14.87 -2.59
CA MET A 292 -7.04 -14.76 -1.17
C MET A 292 -7.73 -13.42 -0.92
N PRO A 293 -9.03 -13.31 -1.22
CA PRO A 293 -9.80 -12.10 -0.94
C PRO A 293 -10.03 -11.90 0.55
N LEU A 294 -10.07 -10.63 0.99
CA LEU A 294 -10.32 -10.26 2.37
C LEU A 294 -11.54 -9.34 2.48
N LEU A 295 -12.47 -9.68 3.38
CA LEU A 295 -13.59 -8.85 3.78
C LEU A 295 -13.19 -8.05 5.02
N ARG A 296 -13.38 -6.73 4.98
CA ARG A 296 -13.20 -5.81 6.11
C ARG A 296 -11.93 -6.10 6.94
N TYR A 297 -10.80 -6.19 6.26
CA TYR A 297 -9.52 -6.48 6.91
C TYR A 297 -9.03 -5.31 7.74
N ARG A 298 -8.87 -5.53 9.04
CA ARG A 298 -8.36 -4.56 10.00
C ARG A 298 -6.85 -4.44 9.88
N THR A 299 -6.38 -3.31 9.35
CA THR A 299 -4.94 -3.08 9.11
C THR A 299 -4.18 -2.72 10.38
N LYS A 300 -4.86 -2.21 11.39
CA LYS A 300 -4.31 -1.55 12.58
C LYS A 300 -3.67 -0.18 12.31
N ASP A 301 -3.53 0.24 11.07
CA ASP A 301 -2.99 1.54 10.72
C ASP A 301 -4.03 2.64 11.00
N LEU A 302 -3.58 3.76 11.57
CA LEU A 302 -4.43 4.90 11.90
C LEU A 302 -4.27 6.00 10.87
N THR A 303 -5.39 6.41 10.30
CA THR A 303 -5.48 7.49 9.31
C THR A 303 -6.88 8.08 9.27
N SER A 304 -7.15 9.00 8.36
CA SER A 304 -8.50 9.48 8.04
C SER A 304 -8.70 9.49 6.53
N LEU A 305 -9.95 9.28 6.08
CA LEU A 305 -10.31 9.49 4.68
C LEU A 305 -10.59 10.97 4.46
N MET A 306 -10.13 11.47 3.30
CA MET A 306 -10.27 12.86 2.90
C MET A 306 -11.34 12.99 1.83
N ASP A 307 -12.24 13.94 2.03
CA ASP A 307 -13.22 14.32 1.03
C ASP A 307 -12.66 15.40 0.07
N GLY A 308 -13.40 15.63 -1.02
CA GLY A 308 -13.14 16.69 -1.99
C GLY A 308 -12.24 16.31 -3.15
N GLU A 309 -12.24 17.17 -4.15
CA GLU A 309 -11.49 17.00 -5.40
C GLU A 309 -9.99 17.21 -5.20
N CYS A 310 -9.20 16.53 -6.02
CA CYS A 310 -7.77 16.78 -6.11
C CYS A 310 -7.46 17.56 -7.41
N PRO A 311 -6.62 18.62 -7.34
CA PRO A 311 -6.22 19.36 -8.54
C PRO A 311 -5.58 18.50 -9.65
N CYS A 312 -5.08 17.31 -9.30
CA CYS A 312 -4.56 16.35 -10.27
C CYS A 312 -5.62 15.77 -11.23
N GLY A 313 -6.92 16.01 -10.98
CA GLY A 313 -8.05 15.53 -11.76
C GLY A 313 -8.58 14.14 -11.40
N ARG A 314 -7.95 13.44 -10.44
CA ARG A 314 -8.46 12.16 -9.91
C ARG A 314 -9.61 12.39 -8.95
N THR A 315 -10.60 11.52 -9.04
CA THR A 315 -11.81 11.54 -8.19
C THR A 315 -11.78 10.49 -7.07
N ASN A 316 -10.74 9.64 -7.06
CA ASN A 316 -10.57 8.62 -6.02
C ASN A 316 -10.46 9.24 -4.63
N VAL A 317 -11.07 8.59 -3.64
CA VAL A 317 -10.92 8.93 -2.23
C VAL A 317 -9.42 8.95 -1.86
N ARG A 318 -9.06 9.93 -1.04
CA ARG A 318 -7.69 10.06 -0.51
C ARG A 318 -7.67 9.73 0.98
N MET A 319 -6.52 9.32 1.46
CA MET A 319 -6.26 9.20 2.90
C MET A 319 -5.11 10.10 3.32
N THR A 320 -5.12 10.52 4.58
CA THR A 320 -3.97 11.22 5.19
C THR A 320 -2.80 10.26 5.35
N PRO A 321 -1.57 10.76 5.58
CA PRO A 321 -0.46 9.90 5.97
C PRO A 321 -0.82 9.03 7.18
N ILE A 322 -0.25 7.83 7.25
CA ILE A 322 -0.41 6.96 8.42
C ILE A 322 0.23 7.64 9.63
N MET A 323 -0.55 7.79 10.70
CA MET A 323 -0.12 8.47 11.93
C MET A 323 0.51 7.52 12.95
N GLY A 324 0.30 6.22 12.77
CA GLY A 324 0.78 5.16 13.66
C GLY A 324 -0.12 3.93 13.56
N ARG A 325 0.04 3.00 14.48
CA ARG A 325 -0.76 1.78 14.57
C ARG A 325 -1.52 1.71 15.89
N SER A 326 -2.74 1.21 15.86
CA SER A 326 -3.57 1.06 17.06
C SER A 326 -3.03 0.02 18.05
N ASP A 327 -2.19 -0.92 17.57
CA ASP A 327 -1.53 -1.94 18.39
C ASP A 327 -0.13 -1.54 18.91
N ASP A 328 0.46 -0.44 18.40
CA ASP A 328 1.73 0.13 18.86
C ASP A 328 1.54 1.37 19.76
N MET A 329 0.29 1.74 20.02
CA MET A 329 -0.05 2.91 20.81
C MET A 329 0.30 2.70 22.29
N LEU A 330 1.08 3.64 22.84
CA LEU A 330 1.41 3.69 24.26
C LEU A 330 0.44 4.63 24.99
N ILE A 331 -0.08 4.21 26.14
CA ILE A 331 -0.87 5.08 27.01
C ILE A 331 0.06 5.60 28.12
N VAL A 332 0.44 6.87 28.04
CA VAL A 332 1.31 7.51 29.03
C VAL A 332 0.48 8.51 29.83
N LYS A 333 0.20 8.20 31.09
CA LYS A 333 -0.63 9.04 31.98
C LYS A 333 -1.99 9.46 31.38
N GLY A 334 -2.64 8.52 30.67
CA GLY A 334 -3.95 8.77 30.03
C GLY A 334 -3.88 9.49 28.69
N VAL A 335 -2.70 9.71 28.14
CA VAL A 335 -2.49 10.30 26.81
C VAL A 335 -2.00 9.20 25.84
N ASN A 336 -2.64 9.12 24.69
CA ASN A 336 -2.22 8.21 23.64
C ASN A 336 -0.98 8.76 22.95
N VAL A 337 0.12 8.00 22.99
CA VAL A 337 1.41 8.37 22.39
C VAL A 337 1.81 7.28 21.39
N PHE A 338 2.15 7.70 20.18
CA PHE A 338 2.62 6.79 19.13
C PHE A 338 4.15 6.87 18.99
N PRO A 339 4.83 5.76 18.68
CA PRO A 339 6.28 5.75 18.43
C PRO A 339 6.72 6.81 17.44
N SER A 340 5.95 7.03 16.35
CA SER A 340 6.22 8.07 15.35
C SER A 340 6.21 9.50 15.90
N GLN A 341 5.46 9.79 16.95
CA GLN A 341 5.47 11.09 17.63
C GLN A 341 6.76 11.27 18.44
N ILE A 342 7.19 10.21 19.12
CA ILE A 342 8.47 10.21 19.86
C ILE A 342 9.63 10.40 18.87
N GLU A 343 9.63 9.64 17.78
CA GLU A 343 10.63 9.75 16.72
C GLU A 343 10.72 11.18 16.15
N THR A 344 9.57 11.78 15.83
CA THR A 344 9.52 13.18 15.34
C THR A 344 10.18 14.15 16.32
N VAL A 345 9.93 13.99 17.62
CA VAL A 345 10.55 14.85 18.65
C VAL A 345 12.04 14.62 18.72
N LEU A 346 12.51 13.38 18.67
CA LEU A 346 13.94 13.03 18.72
C LEU A 346 14.68 13.60 17.51
N ILE A 347 14.15 13.42 16.30
CA ILE A 347 14.73 13.97 15.07
C ILE A 347 14.82 15.51 15.13
N ASN A 348 13.77 16.18 15.59
CA ASN A 348 13.76 17.63 15.75
C ASN A 348 14.77 18.14 16.80
N GLN A 349 15.25 17.29 17.70
CA GLN A 349 16.29 17.56 18.66
C GLN A 349 17.70 17.16 18.18
N GLY A 350 17.84 16.74 16.91
CA GLY A 350 19.12 16.37 16.30
C GLY A 350 19.60 14.94 16.60
N PHE A 351 18.72 14.07 17.11
CA PHE A 351 19.05 12.64 17.23
C PHE A 351 18.89 11.94 15.88
N PRO A 352 19.74 10.93 15.57
CA PRO A 352 19.60 10.19 14.31
C PRO A 352 18.28 9.40 14.28
N ALA A 353 17.71 9.26 13.07
CA ALA A 353 16.46 8.53 12.85
C ALA A 353 16.58 7.00 13.06
N ASN A 354 17.78 6.48 13.22
CA ASN A 354 18.05 5.05 13.46
C ASN A 354 18.47 4.83 14.91
N TYR A 355 17.64 4.17 15.68
CA TYR A 355 17.91 3.70 17.05
C TYR A 355 17.61 2.19 17.20
#